data_ae6ed67458ba56bfda4067cb19cb4f89
#
_entry.id   ae6ed67458ba56bfda4067cb19cb4f89
#
_cell.length_a   1.000
_cell.length_b   1.000
_cell.length_c   1.000
_cell.angle_alpha   90.00
_cell.angle_beta   90.00
_cell.angle_gamma   90.00
#
_symmetry.space_group_name_H-M   'P 1'
#
loop_
_entity.id
_entity.type
_entity.pdbx_description
1 polymer ?
#
loop_
_entity_poly.entity_id
_entity_poly.type
_entity_poly.pdbx_seq_one_letter_code
_entity_poly.pdbx_strand_id
1 'polypeptide(L)'
;MAKLEQTLNGDFNQWLHKIEDGILNGSMSASLEDSSDFRSGDARCSIRVFERYSYAGGNRVSLSVTLFQNGDGPINLSAITAGGSQ
;
A
#
# COMPACT_ATOMS: atom_id res chain seq x y z
N MET A 1 -8.16 -3.89 -12.90
CA MET A 1 -7.61 -2.83 -12.03
C MET A 1 -8.66 -2.39 -11.04
N ALA A 2 -8.29 -2.29 -9.79
CA ALA A 2 -9.21 -1.86 -8.73
C ALA A 2 -8.52 -0.80 -7.89
N LYS A 3 -9.34 0.06 -7.30
CA LYS A 3 -8.83 1.15 -6.46
C LYS A 3 -9.69 1.29 -5.22
N LEU A 4 -9.03 1.47 -4.08
CA LEU A 4 -9.66 1.79 -2.80
C LEU A 4 -9.05 3.07 -2.28
N GLU A 5 -9.88 4.02 -1.87
CA GLU A 5 -9.43 5.23 -1.19
C GLU A 5 -10.16 5.37 0.12
N GLN A 6 -9.43 5.67 1.17
CA GLN A 6 -9.99 5.85 2.50
C GLN A 6 -9.26 6.93 3.26
N THR A 7 -9.95 7.49 4.25
CA THR A 7 -9.37 8.42 5.19
C THR A 7 -9.28 7.72 6.54
N LEU A 8 -8.09 7.78 7.15
CA LEU A 8 -7.80 7.09 8.40
C LEU A 8 -7.40 8.10 9.47
N ASN A 9 -7.68 7.75 10.71
CA ASN A 9 -7.23 8.52 11.86
C ASN A 9 -6.25 7.69 12.67
N GLY A 10 -5.27 8.38 13.30
CA GLY A 10 -4.31 7.71 14.14
C GLY A 10 -2.88 8.02 13.74
N ASP A 11 -1.97 7.16 14.16
CA ASP A 11 -0.55 7.35 13.92
C ASP A 11 -0.15 6.82 12.55
N PHE A 12 0.57 7.65 11.79
CA PHE A 12 0.99 7.32 10.44
C PHE A 12 1.85 6.06 10.40
N ASN A 13 2.85 5.96 11.27
CA ASN A 13 3.76 4.83 11.27
C ASN A 13 3.05 3.53 11.66
N GLN A 14 2.13 3.61 12.63
CA GLN A 14 1.37 2.43 13.03
C GLN A 14 0.50 1.93 11.88
N TRP A 15 -0.15 2.84 11.17
CA TRP A 15 -0.97 2.45 10.01
C TRP A 15 -0.10 1.85 8.90
N LEU A 16 1.05 2.45 8.64
CA LEU A 16 1.96 1.95 7.61
C LEU A 16 2.39 0.51 7.91
N HIS A 17 2.83 0.26 9.14
CA HIS A 17 3.24 -1.08 9.55
C HIS A 17 2.08 -2.07 9.52
N LYS A 18 0.91 -1.65 9.94
CA LYS A 18 -0.27 -2.50 9.95
C LYS A 18 -0.67 -2.93 8.54
N ILE A 19 -0.58 -1.99 7.60
CA ILE A 19 -0.89 -2.28 6.20
C ILE A 19 0.16 -3.22 5.61
N GLU A 20 1.44 -2.95 5.84
CA GLU A 20 2.52 -3.81 5.35
C GLU A 20 2.36 -5.23 5.90
N ASP A 21 2.17 -5.35 7.20
CA ASP A 21 2.03 -6.66 7.84
C ASP A 21 0.79 -7.39 7.35
N GLY A 22 -0.32 -6.66 7.20
CA GLY A 22 -1.56 -7.26 6.73
C GLY A 22 -1.44 -7.82 5.33
N ILE A 23 -0.75 -7.12 4.45
CA ILE A 23 -0.57 -7.57 3.08
C ILE A 23 0.40 -8.73 3.01
N LEU A 24 1.56 -8.61 3.66
CA LEU A 24 2.59 -9.64 3.59
C LEU A 24 2.20 -10.93 4.29
N ASN A 25 1.45 -10.83 5.38
CA ASN A 25 1.02 -12.01 6.14
C ASN A 25 -0.32 -12.56 5.66
N GLY A 26 -1.05 -11.78 4.88
CA GLY A 26 -2.35 -12.19 4.37
C GLY A 26 -2.30 -13.02 3.09
N SER A 27 -1.13 -13.13 2.49
CA SER A 27 -0.95 -13.89 1.25
C SER A 27 0.40 -14.58 1.27
N MET A 28 0.39 -15.87 0.95
CA MET A 28 1.63 -16.68 0.97
C MET A 28 2.63 -16.24 -0.09
N SER A 29 2.17 -15.60 -1.15
CA SER A 29 3.03 -15.24 -2.27
C SER A 29 3.25 -13.72 -2.39
N ALA A 30 2.83 -12.96 -1.40
CA ALA A 30 3.00 -11.51 -1.45
C ALA A 30 4.42 -11.12 -1.06
N SER A 31 4.97 -10.14 -1.76
CA SER A 31 6.29 -9.59 -1.47
C SER A 31 6.26 -8.08 -1.62
N LEU A 32 7.10 -7.40 -0.85
CA LEU A 32 7.31 -5.97 -1.00
C LEU A 32 8.40 -5.78 -2.05
N GLU A 33 8.05 -5.11 -3.14
CA GLU A 33 8.96 -4.96 -4.27
C GLU A 33 9.74 -3.65 -4.21
N ASP A 34 9.07 -2.58 -3.80
CA ASP A 34 9.75 -1.27 -3.75
C ASP A 34 9.01 -0.35 -2.80
N SER A 35 9.68 0.69 -2.37
CA SER A 35 9.11 1.67 -1.45
C SER A 35 9.74 3.04 -1.67
N SER A 36 8.98 4.07 -1.37
CA SER A 36 9.45 5.45 -1.37
C SER A 36 8.81 6.19 -0.22
N ASP A 37 9.58 7.10 0.38
CA ASP A 37 9.10 7.93 1.46
C ASP A 37 9.52 9.37 1.19
N PHE A 38 8.58 10.29 1.33
CA PHE A 38 8.82 11.70 1.10
C PHE A 38 8.36 12.51 2.30
N ARG A 39 9.07 13.59 2.58
CA ARG A 39 8.69 14.57 3.57
C ARG A 39 8.87 15.96 3.00
N SER A 40 7.94 16.86 3.33
CA SER A 40 8.03 18.27 3.00
C SER A 40 7.32 19.05 4.11
N GLY A 41 8.12 19.76 4.93
CA GLY A 41 7.55 20.42 6.12
C GLY A 41 6.88 19.39 7.02
N ASP A 42 5.60 19.61 7.33
CA ASP A 42 4.82 18.69 8.16
C ASP A 42 4.09 17.62 7.34
N ALA A 43 4.26 17.64 6.03
CA ALA A 43 3.60 16.65 5.17
C ALA A 43 4.51 15.46 4.96
N ARG A 44 3.90 14.29 4.85
CA ARG A 44 4.65 13.07 4.54
C ARG A 44 3.83 12.17 3.65
N CYS A 45 4.56 11.42 2.82
CA CYS A 45 3.95 10.49 1.88
C CYS A 45 4.80 9.23 1.83
N SER A 46 4.16 8.07 1.97
CA SER A 46 4.84 6.79 1.87
C SER A 46 4.17 5.97 0.78
N ILE A 47 4.99 5.39 -0.08
CA ILE A 47 4.51 4.55 -1.18
C ILE A 47 5.12 3.17 -1.00
N ARG A 48 4.29 2.14 -1.13
CA ARG A 48 4.73 0.74 -1.05
C ARG A 48 4.14 -0.01 -2.23
N VAL A 49 4.99 -0.74 -2.93
CA VAL A 49 4.57 -1.55 -4.06
C VAL A 49 4.78 -3.01 -3.70
N PHE A 50 3.68 -3.76 -3.73
CA PHE A 50 3.69 -5.20 -3.44
C PHE A 50 3.34 -5.96 -4.70
N GLU A 51 3.80 -7.19 -4.79
CA GLU A 51 3.37 -8.11 -5.82
C GLU A 51 2.90 -9.41 -5.18
N ARG A 52 1.93 -10.02 -5.83
CA ARG A 52 1.44 -11.33 -5.44
C ARG A 52 1.37 -12.20 -6.70
N TYR A 53 1.81 -13.43 -6.56
CA TYR A 53 1.76 -14.39 -7.64
C TYR A 53 0.48 -15.21 -7.51
N SER A 54 -0.25 -15.35 -8.61
CA SER A 54 -1.46 -16.17 -8.64
C SER A 54 -1.11 -17.53 -9.23
N TYR A 55 -1.19 -18.56 -8.39
CA TYR A 55 -0.89 -19.90 -8.84
C TYR A 55 -1.83 -20.41 -9.92
N ALA A 56 -3.10 -20.09 -9.77
CA ALA A 56 -4.11 -20.60 -10.68
C ALA A 56 -3.93 -20.10 -12.11
N GLY A 57 -3.50 -18.87 -12.27
CA GLY A 57 -3.32 -18.28 -13.58
C GLY A 57 -1.88 -18.06 -13.99
N GLY A 58 -0.93 -18.28 -13.09
CA GLY A 58 0.46 -17.96 -13.36
C GLY A 58 0.70 -16.47 -13.52
N ASN A 59 -0.20 -15.63 -13.02
CA ASN A 59 -0.16 -14.20 -13.22
C ASN A 59 0.37 -13.49 -11.99
N ARG A 60 0.94 -12.32 -12.23
CA ARG A 60 1.36 -11.43 -11.15
C ARG A 60 0.40 -10.26 -11.05
N VAL A 61 0.07 -9.89 -9.83
CA VAL A 61 -0.77 -8.73 -9.53
C VAL A 61 0.04 -7.79 -8.66
N SER A 62 0.13 -6.54 -9.05
CA SER A 62 0.77 -5.52 -8.24
C SER A 62 -0.26 -4.75 -7.43
N LEU A 63 0.15 -4.31 -6.25
CA LEU A 63 -0.65 -3.47 -5.38
C LEU A 63 0.21 -2.29 -4.96
N SER A 64 -0.23 -1.09 -5.33
CA SER A 64 0.46 0.14 -4.96
C SER A 64 -0.33 0.80 -3.84
N VAL A 65 0.30 0.98 -2.69
CA VAL A 65 -0.33 1.61 -1.53
C VAL A 65 0.37 2.93 -1.26
N THR A 66 -0.42 3.98 -1.13
CA THR A 66 0.07 5.32 -0.82
C THR A 66 -0.62 5.83 0.43
N LEU A 67 0.17 6.31 1.38
CA LEU A 67 -0.33 7.00 2.57
C LEU A 67 0.19 8.43 2.54
N PHE A 68 -0.71 9.38 2.72
CA PHE A 68 -0.35 10.80 2.76
C PHE A 68 -0.99 11.45 3.96
N GLN A 69 -0.22 12.27 4.69
CA GLN A 69 -0.72 13.05 5.82
C GLN A 69 -0.08 14.42 5.79
N ASN A 70 -0.88 15.44 5.99
CA ASN A 70 -0.41 16.80 6.13
C ASN A 70 -0.56 17.23 7.59
N GLY A 71 0.58 17.34 8.30
CA GLY A 71 0.57 17.70 9.71
C GLY A 71 -0.15 16.66 10.56
N ASP A 72 -1.03 17.12 11.44
CA ASP A 72 -1.84 16.26 12.30
C ASP A 72 -3.20 15.92 11.70
N GLY A 73 -3.38 16.23 10.43
CA GLY A 73 -4.64 15.94 9.75
C GLY A 73 -4.87 14.46 9.54
N PRO A 74 -5.99 14.13 8.91
CA PRO A 74 -6.26 12.73 8.62
C PRO A 74 -5.26 12.15 7.61
N ILE A 75 -5.11 10.84 7.65
CA ILE A 75 -4.25 10.12 6.73
C ILE A 75 -5.08 9.70 5.53
N ASN A 76 -4.60 10.03 4.34
CA ASN A 76 -5.25 9.60 3.11
C ASN A 76 -4.57 8.33 2.61
N LEU A 77 -5.38 7.31 2.37
CA LEU A 77 -4.91 6.01 1.87
C LEU A 77 -5.41 5.81 0.45
N SER A 78 -4.52 5.39 -0.42
CA SER A 78 -4.90 4.94 -1.76
C SER A 78 -4.25 3.59 -2.01
N ALA A 79 -5.04 2.63 -2.46
CA ALA A 79 -4.53 1.30 -2.80
C ALA A 79 -5.04 0.96 -4.20
N ILE A 80 -4.11 0.67 -5.11
CA ILE A 80 -4.43 0.44 -6.52
C ILE A 80 -3.80 -0.86 -6.96
N THR A 81 -4.61 -1.75 -7.52
CA THR A 81 -4.11 -3.00 -8.08
C THR A 81 -3.99 -2.90 -9.59
N ALA A 82 -3.02 -3.63 -10.14
CA ALA A 82 -2.83 -3.71 -11.58
C ALA A 82 -2.29 -5.08 -11.94
N GLY A 83 -2.57 -5.51 -13.17
CA GLY A 83 -2.11 -6.80 -13.68
C GLY A 83 -3.10 -7.91 -13.38
N GLY A 84 -2.68 -9.15 -13.61
CA GLY A 84 -3.47 -10.33 -13.28
C GLY A 84 -4.56 -10.65 -14.29
N SER A 85 -4.61 -9.98 -15.40
CA SER A 85 -5.61 -10.32 -16.40
C SER A 85 -5.12 -11.47 -17.25
N GLN A 86 -6.00 -12.08 -17.82
CA GLN A 86 -5.65 -13.07 -18.69
C GLN A 86 -6.31 -13.22 -19.86
#